data_d46bf51711325057c3ede5b80e9ff6ae
#
_entry.id   d46bf51711325057c3ede5b80e9ff6ae
#
_cell.length_a   1.000
_cell.length_b   1.000
_cell.length_c   1.000
_cell.angle_alpha   90.00
_cell.angle_beta   90.00
_cell.angle_gamma   90.00
#
_symmetry.space_group_name_H-M   'P 1'
#
loop_
_entity.id
_entity.type
_entity.pdbx_description
1 polymer ?
#
loop_
_entity_poly.entity_id
_entity_poly.type
_entity_poly.pdbx_seq_one_letter_code
_entity_poly.pdbx_strand_id
1 'polypeptide(L)'
;MGQDSFTLKAKSGGFYENDQLSVAVHSENDWKLKSDNHEVSYELRDKDTNKIVENDAVIASLSADTKQTNRTFAAELTQKANYTGDYSDQLNFDISFRETEYTIQYVTDGGMVYRDNPDKPGESMEITQQKLPAGTTLNDLPLAVRKSSTFVGWCYDRECTDYVDSEDRLLGDLTL
;
A
#
# COMPACT_ATOMS: atom_id res chain seq x y z
N MET A 1 -22.39 -25.09 11.20
CA MET A 1 -21.74 -24.37 10.10
C MET A 1 -21.88 -22.89 10.39
N GLY A 2 -20.80 -22.20 10.67
CA GLY A 2 -20.79 -20.77 10.90
C GLY A 2 -20.59 -20.04 9.57
N GLN A 3 -21.28 -18.93 9.39
CA GLN A 3 -21.09 -18.02 8.25
C GLN A 3 -21.04 -16.59 8.78
N ASP A 4 -20.09 -15.82 8.32
CA ASP A 4 -19.96 -14.39 8.65
C ASP A 4 -19.56 -13.58 7.44
N SER A 5 -19.78 -12.27 7.48
CA SER A 5 -19.46 -11.37 6.40
C SER A 5 -18.89 -10.06 6.95
N PHE A 6 -18.01 -9.43 6.19
CA PHE A 6 -17.56 -8.09 6.48
C PHE A 6 -17.60 -7.20 5.24
N THR A 7 -17.63 -5.89 5.47
CA THR A 7 -17.56 -4.87 4.44
C THR A 7 -16.31 -4.04 4.63
N LEU A 8 -15.48 -3.95 3.59
CA LEU A 8 -14.36 -3.04 3.53
C LEU A 8 -14.76 -1.80 2.72
N LYS A 9 -14.51 -0.61 3.26
CA LYS A 9 -14.80 0.68 2.61
C LYS A 9 -13.61 1.60 2.70
N ALA A 10 -13.24 2.23 1.57
CA ALA A 10 -12.38 3.39 1.57
C ALA A 10 -13.20 4.65 1.88
N LYS A 11 -12.68 5.54 2.74
CA LYS A 11 -13.20 6.90 2.88
C LYS A 11 -12.82 7.73 1.65
N SER A 12 -13.63 8.75 1.35
CA SER A 12 -13.41 9.64 0.21
C SER A 12 -12.01 10.26 0.22
N GLY A 13 -11.35 10.32 -0.93
CA GLY A 13 -10.05 10.99 -1.15
C GLY A 13 -8.82 10.13 -0.90
N GLY A 14 -8.97 8.81 -0.73
CA GLY A 14 -7.91 7.96 -0.23
C GLY A 14 -7.03 7.24 -1.25
N PHE A 15 -7.35 7.20 -2.53
CA PHE A 15 -6.58 6.40 -3.50
C PHE A 15 -6.19 7.21 -4.73
N TYR A 16 -4.93 7.17 -5.08
CA TYR A 16 -4.42 7.52 -6.40
C TYR A 16 -4.46 6.31 -7.34
N GLU A 17 -4.23 6.54 -8.62
CA GLU A 17 -4.11 5.47 -9.60
C GLU A 17 -3.05 4.46 -9.15
N ASN A 18 -3.40 3.17 -9.20
CA ASN A 18 -2.59 2.04 -8.72
C ASN A 18 -2.36 1.90 -7.21
N ASP A 19 -2.86 2.80 -6.37
CA ASP A 19 -2.93 2.55 -4.93
C ASP A 19 -3.77 1.32 -4.64
N GLN A 20 -3.32 0.51 -3.70
CA GLN A 20 -4.01 -0.70 -3.32
C GLN A 20 -3.97 -0.93 -1.81
N LEU A 21 -5.13 -1.10 -1.21
CA LEU A 21 -5.28 -1.64 0.13
C LEU A 21 -5.67 -3.11 0.01
N SER A 22 -4.98 -3.97 0.72
CA SER A 22 -5.24 -5.40 0.75
C SER A 22 -5.48 -5.88 2.17
N VAL A 23 -6.37 -6.87 2.30
CA VAL A 23 -6.62 -7.57 3.56
C VAL A 23 -6.30 -9.04 3.33
N ALA A 24 -5.34 -9.56 4.07
CA ALA A 24 -5.03 -10.98 4.14
C ALA A 24 -5.60 -11.57 5.43
N VAL A 25 -5.78 -12.88 5.47
CA VAL A 25 -6.24 -13.61 6.65
C VAL A 25 -5.24 -14.70 7.01
N HIS A 26 -4.98 -14.83 8.30
CA HIS A 26 -4.11 -15.84 8.88
C HIS A 26 -4.82 -16.55 10.03
N SER A 27 -4.86 -17.90 9.99
CA SER A 27 -5.29 -18.73 11.09
C SER A 27 -4.12 -18.99 12.05
N GLU A 28 -4.25 -18.65 13.32
CA GLU A 28 -3.19 -18.86 14.32
C GLU A 28 -2.88 -20.33 14.54
N ASN A 29 -3.85 -21.21 14.29
CA ASN A 29 -3.73 -22.65 14.48
C ASN A 29 -3.68 -23.44 13.17
N ASP A 30 -3.36 -22.80 12.05
CA ASP A 30 -3.23 -23.45 10.75
C ASP A 30 -4.51 -24.20 10.33
N TRP A 31 -5.65 -23.50 10.38
CA TRP A 31 -6.99 -23.98 10.08
C TRP A 31 -7.45 -25.17 10.95
N LYS A 32 -7.05 -25.15 12.24
CA LYS A 32 -7.46 -26.12 13.23
C LYS A 32 -8.13 -25.45 14.42
N LEU A 33 -9.32 -25.87 14.73
CA LEU A 33 -9.93 -25.54 16.00
C LEU A 33 -9.30 -26.37 17.11
N LYS A 34 -8.86 -25.75 18.19
CA LYS A 34 -8.21 -26.41 19.33
C LYS A 34 -9.06 -26.36 20.59
N SER A 35 -9.02 -27.45 21.35
CA SER A 35 -9.58 -27.58 22.69
C SER A 35 -8.65 -28.48 23.52
N ASP A 36 -7.97 -27.92 24.53
CA ASP A 36 -6.94 -28.59 25.32
C ASP A 36 -5.92 -29.34 24.43
N ASN A 37 -5.97 -30.70 24.45
CA ASN A 37 -5.11 -31.59 23.69
C ASN A 37 -5.77 -32.13 22.40
N HIS A 38 -6.93 -31.62 22.04
CA HIS A 38 -7.70 -32.07 20.88
C HIS A 38 -7.76 -31.00 19.79
N GLU A 39 -7.74 -31.44 18.56
CA GLU A 39 -7.87 -30.54 17.40
C GLU A 39 -8.87 -31.09 16.39
N VAL A 40 -9.51 -30.18 15.66
CA VAL A 40 -10.45 -30.49 14.57
C VAL A 40 -10.15 -29.56 13.41
N SER A 41 -9.85 -30.13 12.25
CA SER A 41 -9.58 -29.34 11.05
C SER A 41 -10.85 -28.75 10.48
N TYR A 42 -10.73 -27.53 9.95
CA TYR A 42 -11.78 -26.84 9.22
C TYR A 42 -11.22 -26.15 7.99
N GLU A 43 -12.08 -25.73 7.08
CA GLU A 43 -11.77 -24.88 5.95
C GLU A 43 -12.52 -23.56 6.09
N LEU A 44 -11.84 -22.47 5.75
CA LEU A 44 -12.50 -21.19 5.50
C LEU A 44 -12.77 -21.10 4.00
N ARG A 45 -14.03 -20.93 3.62
CA ARG A 45 -14.46 -20.85 2.21
C ARG A 45 -15.02 -19.48 1.91
N ASP A 46 -14.47 -18.84 0.89
CA ASP A 46 -15.03 -17.63 0.29
C ASP A 46 -16.30 -18.00 -0.49
N LYS A 47 -17.45 -17.51 -0.08
CA LYS A 47 -18.75 -17.83 -0.69
C LYS A 47 -18.96 -17.12 -2.03
N ASP A 48 -18.29 -16.01 -2.27
CA ASP A 48 -18.42 -15.24 -3.51
C ASP A 48 -17.65 -15.91 -4.66
N THR A 49 -16.50 -16.53 -4.35
CA THR A 49 -15.65 -17.21 -5.34
C THR A 49 -15.72 -18.74 -5.25
N ASN A 50 -16.31 -19.28 -4.19
CA ASN A 50 -16.36 -20.70 -3.84
C ASN A 50 -14.96 -21.34 -3.70
N LYS A 51 -13.94 -20.57 -3.34
CA LYS A 51 -12.56 -21.06 -3.12
C LYS A 51 -12.28 -21.24 -1.64
N ILE A 52 -11.41 -22.22 -1.34
CA ILE A 52 -10.81 -22.35 -0.02
C ILE A 52 -9.81 -21.21 0.15
N VAL A 53 -9.77 -20.65 1.34
CA VAL A 53 -8.85 -19.58 1.73
C VAL A 53 -7.63 -20.20 2.39
N GLU A 54 -6.48 -20.01 1.78
CA GLU A 54 -5.18 -20.41 2.33
C GLU A 54 -4.71 -19.40 3.39
N ASN A 55 -3.76 -19.80 4.26
CA ASN A 55 -3.12 -18.84 5.16
C ASN A 55 -2.41 -17.76 4.37
N ASP A 56 -2.48 -16.52 4.89
CA ASP A 56 -1.91 -15.31 4.28
C ASP A 56 -2.51 -14.95 2.92
N ALA A 57 -3.61 -15.60 2.51
CA ALA A 57 -4.29 -15.25 1.28
C ALA A 57 -4.94 -13.89 1.37
N VAL A 58 -4.79 -13.08 0.32
CA VAL A 58 -5.51 -11.82 0.18
C VAL A 58 -6.99 -12.12 -0.11
N ILE A 59 -7.84 -11.77 0.82
CA ILE A 59 -9.29 -12.05 0.77
C ILE A 59 -10.12 -10.85 0.30
N ALA A 60 -9.57 -9.65 0.37
CA ALA A 60 -10.23 -8.44 -0.10
C ALA A 60 -9.18 -7.40 -0.52
N SER A 61 -9.52 -6.58 -1.50
CA SER A 61 -8.72 -5.42 -1.89
C SER A 61 -9.61 -4.25 -2.28
N LEU A 62 -9.07 -3.03 -2.08
CA LEU A 62 -9.62 -1.78 -2.55
C LEU A 62 -8.58 -1.06 -3.42
N SER A 63 -9.05 -0.28 -4.36
CA SER A 63 -8.25 0.55 -5.27
C SER A 63 -8.99 1.85 -5.58
N ALA A 64 -8.41 2.69 -6.42
CA ALA A 64 -9.08 3.90 -6.91
C ALA A 64 -10.45 3.59 -7.55
N ASP A 65 -10.56 2.46 -8.26
CA ASP A 65 -11.79 2.04 -8.93
C ASP A 65 -12.74 1.24 -8.02
N THR A 66 -12.19 0.51 -7.04
CA THR A 66 -12.95 -0.35 -6.14
C THR A 66 -12.89 0.18 -4.72
N LYS A 67 -13.75 1.17 -4.40
CA LYS A 67 -13.77 1.86 -3.09
C LYS A 67 -14.57 1.11 -2.01
N GLN A 68 -15.23 0.04 -2.35
CA GLN A 68 -15.97 -0.81 -1.43
C GLN A 68 -16.00 -2.24 -1.93
N THR A 69 -15.78 -3.19 -1.04
CA THR A 69 -15.98 -4.61 -1.32
C THR A 69 -16.67 -5.28 -0.12
N ASN A 70 -17.56 -6.20 -0.42
CA ASN A 70 -18.22 -7.06 0.55
C ASN A 70 -17.71 -8.48 0.32
N ARG A 71 -17.41 -9.18 1.41
CA ARG A 71 -16.97 -10.58 1.34
C ARG A 71 -17.71 -11.40 2.36
N THR A 72 -18.10 -12.60 1.96
CA THR A 72 -18.82 -13.55 2.82
C THR A 72 -18.00 -14.84 2.92
N PHE A 73 -17.77 -15.28 4.14
CA PHE A 73 -17.00 -16.50 4.41
C PHE A 73 -17.83 -17.49 5.19
N ALA A 74 -17.57 -18.76 4.98
CA ALA A 74 -18.10 -19.86 5.79
C ALA A 74 -16.96 -20.72 6.31
N ALA A 75 -16.96 -20.99 7.61
CA ALA A 75 -16.13 -21.99 8.23
C ALA A 75 -16.84 -23.34 8.22
N GLU A 76 -16.21 -24.33 7.63
CA GLU A 76 -16.77 -25.67 7.45
C GLU A 76 -15.81 -26.72 8.05
N LEU A 77 -16.29 -27.54 8.96
CA LEU A 77 -15.48 -28.65 9.51
C LEU A 77 -15.20 -29.68 8.41
N THR A 78 -13.93 -30.05 8.27
CA THR A 78 -13.53 -31.10 7.31
C THR A 78 -13.60 -32.50 7.92
N GLN A 79 -13.73 -32.59 9.24
CA GLN A 79 -13.86 -33.85 9.98
C GLN A 79 -14.78 -33.65 11.19
N LYS A 80 -15.27 -34.77 11.75
CA LYS A 80 -16.05 -34.75 13.00
C LYS A 80 -15.09 -34.63 14.20
N ALA A 81 -15.51 -33.88 15.21
CA ALA A 81 -14.86 -33.90 16.50
C ALA A 81 -15.09 -35.25 17.18
N ASN A 82 -14.02 -35.86 17.68
CA ASN A 82 -14.10 -37.15 18.39
C ASN A 82 -14.39 -36.98 19.89
N TYR A 83 -14.27 -35.76 20.41
CA TYR A 83 -14.45 -35.43 21.81
C TYR A 83 -15.39 -34.23 21.94
N THR A 84 -16.12 -34.18 23.05
CA THR A 84 -16.94 -33.01 23.38
C THR A 84 -16.07 -31.95 24.02
N GLY A 85 -16.31 -30.69 23.71
CA GLY A 85 -15.57 -29.54 24.25
C GLY A 85 -15.82 -28.27 23.45
N ASP A 86 -15.28 -27.18 23.97
CA ASP A 86 -15.27 -25.89 23.27
C ASP A 86 -14.01 -25.80 22.42
N TYR A 87 -14.17 -25.73 21.13
CA TYR A 87 -13.08 -25.65 20.16
C TYR A 87 -13.00 -24.26 19.57
N SER A 88 -11.82 -23.68 19.51
CA SER A 88 -11.62 -22.33 18.98
C SER A 88 -10.37 -22.21 18.12
N ASP A 89 -10.37 -21.24 17.24
CA ASP A 89 -9.21 -20.71 16.53
C ASP A 89 -9.30 -19.19 16.51
N GLN A 90 -8.18 -18.52 16.33
CA GLN A 90 -8.11 -17.09 16.16
C GLN A 90 -7.71 -16.76 14.71
N LEU A 91 -8.54 -15.96 14.06
CA LEU A 91 -8.23 -15.41 12.75
C LEU A 91 -7.67 -14.00 12.90
N ASN A 92 -6.50 -13.76 12.36
CA ASN A 92 -5.86 -12.46 12.28
C ASN A 92 -6.05 -11.90 10.88
N PHE A 93 -6.35 -10.61 10.79
CA PHE A 93 -6.53 -9.90 9.53
C PHE A 93 -5.41 -8.88 9.38
N ASP A 94 -4.54 -9.09 8.40
CA ASP A 94 -3.44 -8.20 8.10
C ASP A 94 -3.87 -7.21 7.02
N ILE A 95 -3.79 -5.93 7.34
CA ILE A 95 -4.13 -4.86 6.42
C ILE A 95 -2.83 -4.24 5.92
N SER A 96 -2.62 -4.27 4.61
CA SER A 96 -1.49 -3.63 3.94
C SER A 96 -1.96 -2.59 2.94
N PHE A 97 -1.19 -1.51 2.82
CA PHE A 97 -1.42 -0.47 1.83
C PHE A 97 -0.17 -0.33 0.96
N ARG A 98 -0.35 -0.42 -0.35
CA ARG A 98 0.67 -0.14 -1.34
C ARG A 98 0.37 1.20 -1.97
N GLU A 99 1.23 2.16 -1.71
CA GLU A 99 1.17 3.50 -2.23
C GLU A 99 1.82 3.56 -3.61
N THR A 100 1.22 4.32 -4.51
CA THR A 100 1.80 4.60 -5.82
C THR A 100 2.89 5.64 -5.67
N GLU A 101 4.06 5.39 -6.23
CA GLU A 101 5.16 6.35 -6.31
C GLU A 101 5.44 6.73 -7.76
N TYR A 102 5.76 8.00 -7.97
CA TYR A 102 6.23 8.53 -9.24
C TYR A 102 7.65 9.03 -9.13
N THR A 103 8.36 9.00 -10.24
CA THR A 103 9.75 9.46 -10.33
C THR A 103 9.82 10.88 -10.82
N ILE A 104 10.54 11.74 -10.10
CA ILE A 104 10.94 13.07 -10.58
C ILE A 104 12.39 12.97 -11.04
N GLN A 105 12.64 13.29 -12.30
CA GLN A 105 13.99 13.40 -12.87
C GLN A 105 14.39 14.87 -12.98
N TYR A 106 15.57 15.22 -12.47
CA TYR A 106 16.08 16.59 -12.46
C TYR A 106 17.05 16.82 -13.60
N VAL A 107 16.78 17.86 -14.41
CA VAL A 107 17.64 18.32 -15.51
C VAL A 107 18.12 19.72 -15.19
N THR A 108 19.41 19.89 -14.85
CA THR A 108 19.94 21.12 -14.24
C THR A 108 20.87 21.93 -15.12
N ASP A 109 21.13 21.53 -16.36
CA ASP A 109 22.07 22.21 -17.29
C ASP A 109 23.45 22.55 -16.63
N GLY A 110 24.01 21.60 -15.87
CA GLY A 110 25.32 21.74 -15.20
C GLY A 110 25.24 22.26 -13.75
N GLY A 111 24.06 22.34 -13.16
CA GLY A 111 23.87 22.41 -11.71
C GLY A 111 23.87 21.01 -11.07
N MET A 112 23.76 20.96 -9.76
CA MET A 112 23.68 19.74 -8.96
C MET A 112 22.50 19.86 -8.00
N VAL A 113 21.82 18.76 -7.76
CA VAL A 113 20.71 18.68 -6.79
C VAL A 113 21.16 17.82 -5.61
N TYR A 114 20.88 18.27 -4.41
CA TYR A 114 21.25 17.58 -3.18
C TYR A 114 20.03 17.32 -2.32
N ARG A 115 20.02 16.18 -1.64
CA ARG A 115 19.09 15.88 -0.54
C ARG A 115 19.85 15.30 0.65
N ASP A 116 19.20 15.23 1.78
CA ASP A 116 19.73 14.54 2.95
C ASP A 116 19.98 13.06 2.62
N ASN A 117 21.11 12.55 3.06
CA ASN A 117 21.47 11.15 2.87
C ASN A 117 20.73 10.29 3.89
N PRO A 118 19.79 9.39 3.47
CA PRO A 118 19.04 8.57 4.39
C PRO A 118 19.90 7.58 5.19
N ASP A 119 21.06 7.18 4.63
CA ASP A 119 21.96 6.21 5.26
C ASP A 119 22.99 6.87 6.19
N LYS A 120 23.13 8.20 6.12
CA LYS A 120 24.11 8.97 6.87
C LYS A 120 23.51 10.31 7.33
N PRO A 121 22.84 10.34 8.49
CA PRO A 121 22.24 11.55 9.01
C PRO A 121 23.23 12.72 9.14
N GLY A 122 22.87 13.87 8.59
CA GLY A 122 23.68 15.09 8.57
C GLY A 122 24.64 15.23 7.39
N GLU A 123 24.68 14.24 6.48
CA GLU A 123 25.37 14.34 5.20
C GLU A 123 24.35 14.57 4.08
N SER A 124 24.74 15.34 3.06
CA SER A 124 23.95 15.47 1.83
C SER A 124 24.48 14.56 0.74
N MET A 125 23.60 14.07 -0.11
CA MET A 125 23.96 13.29 -1.30
C MET A 125 23.44 13.96 -2.56
N GLU A 126 24.23 13.92 -3.63
CA GLU A 126 23.80 14.35 -4.95
C GLU A 126 22.78 13.35 -5.52
N ILE A 127 21.73 13.88 -6.13
CA ILE A 127 20.69 13.12 -6.79
C ILE A 127 20.40 13.66 -8.19
N THR A 128 20.03 12.78 -9.10
CA THR A 128 19.50 13.12 -10.42
C THR A 128 18.03 12.79 -10.56
N GLN A 129 17.50 12.03 -9.61
CA GLN A 129 16.08 11.68 -9.54
C GLN A 129 15.68 11.34 -8.10
N GLN A 130 14.38 11.39 -7.84
CA GLN A 130 13.79 10.87 -6.60
C GLN A 130 12.42 10.27 -6.86
N LYS A 131 12.01 9.35 -5.99
CA LYS A 131 10.66 8.82 -5.96
C LYS A 131 9.88 9.45 -4.83
N LEU A 132 8.65 9.84 -5.11
CA LEU A 132 7.72 10.40 -4.13
C LEU A 132 6.34 9.79 -4.32
N PRO A 133 5.54 9.68 -3.25
CA PRO A 133 4.16 9.24 -3.32
C PRO A 133 3.32 10.09 -4.26
N ALA A 134 2.37 9.45 -4.94
CA ALA A 134 1.36 10.14 -5.75
C ALA A 134 0.63 11.19 -4.90
N GLY A 135 0.36 12.35 -5.49
CA GLY A 135 -0.29 13.47 -4.80
C GLY A 135 0.59 14.28 -3.87
N THR A 136 1.88 13.96 -3.74
CA THR A 136 2.85 14.81 -3.02
C THR A 136 2.83 16.21 -3.64
N THR A 137 2.76 17.25 -2.81
CA THR A 137 2.90 18.64 -3.26
C THR A 137 4.34 18.91 -3.66
N LEU A 138 4.53 19.72 -4.70
CA LEU A 138 5.87 20.00 -5.25
C LEU A 138 6.56 21.21 -4.61
N ASN A 139 6.06 21.67 -3.45
CA ASN A 139 6.57 22.82 -2.71
C ASN A 139 7.95 22.60 -2.07
N ASP A 140 8.28 21.34 -1.71
CA ASP A 140 9.49 20.99 -0.97
C ASP A 140 10.53 20.26 -1.82
N LEU A 141 10.51 20.51 -3.16
CA LEU A 141 11.53 19.97 -4.04
C LEU A 141 12.91 20.52 -3.70
N PRO A 142 13.97 19.69 -3.77
CA PRO A 142 15.31 20.14 -3.49
C PRO A 142 15.75 21.24 -4.48
N LEU A 143 16.57 22.15 -4.00
CA LEU A 143 17.09 23.24 -4.82
C LEU A 143 18.28 22.75 -5.68
N ALA A 144 18.35 23.26 -6.90
CA ALA A 144 19.54 23.07 -7.72
C ALA A 144 20.62 24.11 -7.35
N VAL A 145 21.86 23.66 -7.26
CA VAL A 145 23.04 24.49 -6.94
C VAL A 145 23.97 24.54 -8.13
N ARG A 146 24.30 25.75 -8.58
CA ARG A 146 25.29 26.00 -9.64
C ARG A 146 26.15 27.17 -9.26
N LYS A 147 27.50 27.05 -9.52
CA LYS A 147 28.43 28.13 -9.23
C LYS A 147 28.07 29.41 -9.98
N SER A 148 28.03 30.52 -9.26
CA SER A 148 27.75 31.86 -9.79
C SER A 148 26.37 32.02 -10.43
N SER A 149 25.39 31.23 -9.98
CA SER A 149 24.00 31.31 -10.42
C SER A 149 23.06 31.27 -9.22
N THR A 150 21.88 31.84 -9.37
CA THR A 150 20.80 31.77 -8.39
C THR A 150 19.72 30.84 -8.94
N PHE A 151 19.28 29.90 -8.14
CA PHE A 151 18.15 29.05 -8.48
C PHE A 151 16.85 29.90 -8.42
N VAL A 152 16.08 29.89 -9.47
CA VAL A 152 14.82 30.64 -9.57
C VAL A 152 13.60 29.73 -9.33
N GLY A 153 13.64 28.51 -9.82
CA GLY A 153 12.56 27.55 -9.69
C GLY A 153 12.75 26.36 -10.62
N TRP A 154 11.93 25.34 -10.41
CA TRP A 154 11.77 24.23 -11.34
C TRP A 154 10.74 24.59 -12.42
N CYS A 155 10.90 24.04 -13.61
CA CYS A 155 10.06 24.31 -14.77
C CYS A 155 9.62 22.99 -15.40
N TYR A 156 8.40 22.95 -15.95
CA TYR A 156 7.88 21.82 -16.71
C TYR A 156 8.41 21.77 -18.15
N ASP A 157 8.92 22.88 -18.64
CA ASP A 157 9.48 23.01 -19.98
C ASP A 157 10.95 23.49 -19.96
N ARG A 158 11.68 23.20 -21.00
CA ARG A 158 13.11 23.56 -21.13
C ARG A 158 13.33 25.07 -21.22
N GLU A 159 12.38 25.80 -21.75
CA GLU A 159 12.41 27.25 -21.93
C GLU A 159 12.07 27.99 -20.64
N CYS A 160 11.64 27.27 -19.59
CA CYS A 160 11.15 27.82 -18.32
C CYS A 160 10.05 28.86 -18.51
N THR A 161 9.09 28.55 -19.35
CA THR A 161 7.89 29.35 -19.52
C THR A 161 6.75 28.90 -18.59
N ASP A 162 6.81 27.67 -18.11
CA ASP A 162 5.86 27.04 -17.19
C ASP A 162 6.58 26.57 -15.92
N TYR A 163 6.41 27.30 -14.82
CA TYR A 163 7.05 27.03 -13.54
C TYR A 163 6.21 26.09 -12.68
N VAL A 164 6.89 25.23 -11.93
CA VAL A 164 6.26 24.43 -10.88
C VAL A 164 5.74 25.35 -9.78
N ASP A 165 4.43 25.24 -9.49
CA ASP A 165 3.78 25.95 -8.39
C ASP A 165 3.82 25.13 -7.10
N SER A 166 3.81 25.80 -5.96
CA SER A 166 3.79 25.17 -4.63
C SER A 166 2.53 24.32 -4.38
N GLU A 167 1.44 24.59 -5.08
CA GLU A 167 0.18 23.85 -4.97
C GLU A 167 0.10 22.67 -5.95
N ASP A 168 1.05 22.58 -6.88
CA ASP A 168 1.10 21.48 -7.85
C ASP A 168 1.32 20.15 -7.15
N ARG A 169 0.73 19.11 -7.71
CA ARG A 169 0.80 17.75 -7.17
C ARG A 169 1.39 16.78 -8.16
N LEU A 170 2.17 15.86 -7.62
CA LEU A 170 2.77 14.75 -8.39
C LEU A 170 1.69 13.73 -8.78
N LEU A 171 1.29 13.75 -10.05
CA LEU A 171 0.24 12.86 -10.59
C LEU A 171 0.76 11.90 -11.67
N GLY A 172 2.08 11.88 -11.88
CA GLY A 172 2.77 11.04 -12.85
C GLY A 172 4.28 11.25 -12.76
N ASP A 173 5.05 10.48 -13.53
CA ASP A 173 6.48 10.73 -13.65
C ASP A 173 6.74 12.10 -14.26
N LEU A 174 7.70 12.84 -13.70
CA LEU A 174 8.06 14.20 -14.10
C LEU A 174 9.52 14.29 -14.51
N THR A 175 9.80 15.22 -15.43
CA THR A 175 11.15 15.72 -15.73
C THR A 175 11.13 17.24 -15.54
N LEU A 176 11.96 17.73 -14.65
CA LEU A 176 12.07 19.14 -14.26
C LEU A 176 13.47 19.68 -14.53
#